data_f745db53431a2956a7fda66eb1ae0d55
#
_entry.id   f745db53431a2956a7fda66eb1ae0d55
#
_cell.length_a   1.000
_cell.length_b   1.000
_cell.length_c   1.000
_cell.angle_alpha   90.00
_cell.angle_beta   90.00
_cell.angle_gamma   90.00
#
_symmetry.space_group_name_H-M   'P 1'
#
loop_
_entity.id
_entity.type
_entity.pdbx_description
1 polymer ?
#
loop_
_entity_poly.entity_id
_entity_poly.type
_entity_poly.pdbx_seq_one_letter_code
_entity_poly.pdbx_strand_id
1 'polypeptide(L)'
;MAVRQVVLDTETTGIDWKQGHRVIEIGAVELIDRRVTGAYYQQYLNPQRSSDPEALRIHGLTDEFLQDQPGFAEVADAFLEFLGDAELIIHNAPFDLGFLNHELQLAGKAPLRQAVMDTLADARRRHPGQKNDLDSLCRRYSVENRHRELHGALLDTRILAEVY
;
A
#
# COMPACT_ATOMS: atom_id res chain seq x y z
N MET A 1 6.30 19.10 18.83
CA MET A 1 6.81 17.76 18.47
C MET A 1 6.55 17.48 17.00
N ALA A 2 7.49 16.84 16.35
CA ALA A 2 7.30 16.43 14.96
C ALA A 2 6.26 15.31 14.86
N VAL A 3 5.39 15.39 13.85
CA VAL A 3 4.37 14.39 13.59
C VAL A 3 4.88 13.43 12.52
N ARG A 4 5.03 12.17 12.88
CA ARG A 4 5.44 11.12 11.95
C ARG A 4 4.22 10.41 11.38
N GLN A 5 4.17 10.32 10.07
CA GLN A 5 3.16 9.57 9.33
C GLN A 5 3.85 8.65 8.33
N VAL A 6 3.20 7.55 7.98
CA VAL A 6 3.68 6.63 6.95
C VAL A 6 2.59 6.49 5.90
N VAL A 7 2.94 6.83 4.66
CA VAL A 7 2.09 6.57 3.50
C VAL A 7 2.34 5.13 3.08
N LEU A 8 1.27 4.35 2.99
CA LEU A 8 1.34 2.90 2.82
C LEU A 8 0.48 2.45 1.66
N ASP A 9 0.98 1.53 0.86
CA ASP A 9 0.24 0.90 -0.22
C ASP A 9 0.71 -0.54 -0.41
N THR A 10 -0.15 -1.36 -1.03
CA THR A 10 0.15 -2.75 -1.33
C THR A 10 -0.24 -3.10 -2.75
N GLU A 11 0.42 -4.11 -3.32
CA GLU A 11 -0.05 -4.84 -4.50
C GLU A 11 -0.38 -6.27 -4.07
N THR A 12 -1.36 -6.87 -4.73
CA THR A 12 -1.93 -8.15 -4.32
C THR A 12 -2.18 -9.05 -5.53
N THR A 13 -2.41 -10.36 -5.26
CA THR A 13 -2.72 -11.32 -6.31
C THR A 13 -4.15 -11.18 -6.83
N GLY A 14 -5.01 -10.47 -6.14
CA GLY A 14 -6.42 -10.29 -6.50
C GLY A 14 -7.10 -9.32 -5.56
N ILE A 15 -8.43 -9.24 -5.63
CA ILE A 15 -9.20 -8.18 -4.94
C ILE A 15 -9.79 -8.61 -3.60
N ASP A 16 -9.78 -9.89 -3.26
CA ASP A 16 -10.44 -10.39 -2.03
C ASP A 16 -9.54 -11.36 -1.27
N TRP A 17 -9.02 -10.92 -0.13
CA TRP A 17 -8.18 -11.76 0.72
C TRP A 17 -8.94 -12.95 1.31
N LYS A 18 -10.26 -12.87 1.43
CA LYS A 18 -11.11 -13.97 1.90
C LYS A 18 -11.10 -15.15 0.94
N GLN A 19 -10.79 -14.92 -0.34
CA GLN A 19 -10.66 -15.97 -1.35
C GLN A 19 -9.23 -16.50 -1.47
N GLY A 20 -8.35 -16.19 -0.50
CA GLY A 20 -6.99 -16.68 -0.46
C GLY A 20 -5.99 -15.82 -1.20
N HIS A 21 -6.37 -14.65 -1.68
CA HIS A 21 -5.44 -13.73 -2.30
C HIS A 21 -4.46 -13.16 -1.27
N ARG A 22 -3.26 -12.85 -1.72
CA ARG A 22 -2.12 -12.50 -0.88
C ARG A 22 -1.47 -11.20 -1.33
N VAL A 23 -0.77 -10.56 -0.40
CA VAL A 23 0.05 -9.37 -0.68
C VAL A 23 1.34 -9.80 -1.39
N ILE A 24 1.74 -9.09 -2.43
CA ILE A 24 2.96 -9.36 -3.20
C ILE A 24 3.96 -8.21 -3.18
N GLU A 25 3.53 -7.02 -2.83
CA GLU A 25 4.44 -5.88 -2.61
C GLU A 25 3.89 -4.99 -1.52
N ILE A 26 4.78 -4.50 -0.65
CA ILE A 26 4.47 -3.47 0.32
C ILE A 26 5.36 -2.27 0.00
N GLY A 27 4.76 -1.10 -0.08
CA GLY A 27 5.49 0.17 -0.19
C GLY A 27 5.06 1.10 0.92
N ALA A 28 6.05 1.73 1.58
CA ALA A 28 5.80 2.65 2.67
C ALA A 28 6.82 3.78 2.64
N VAL A 29 6.35 5.01 2.80
CA VAL A 29 7.18 6.21 2.75
C VAL A 29 6.94 7.04 4.00
N GLU A 30 8.02 7.44 4.66
CA GLU A 30 7.92 8.24 5.88
C GLU A 30 7.70 9.73 5.56
N LEU A 31 6.77 10.34 6.29
CA LEU A 31 6.58 11.78 6.34
C LEU A 31 6.83 12.29 7.76
N ILE A 32 7.54 13.40 7.88
CA ILE A 32 7.64 14.16 9.11
C ILE A 32 7.09 15.56 8.83
N ASP A 33 6.07 15.95 9.58
CA ASP A 33 5.36 17.20 9.40
C ASP A 33 4.93 17.40 7.93
N ARG A 34 4.39 16.31 7.33
CA ARG A 34 3.86 16.24 5.96
C ARG A 34 4.92 16.42 4.86
N ARG A 35 6.19 16.18 5.19
CA ARG A 35 7.29 16.24 4.22
C ARG A 35 7.98 14.88 4.13
N VAL A 36 8.27 14.45 2.90
CA VAL A 36 8.99 13.20 2.65
C VAL A 36 10.40 13.32 3.21
N THR A 37 10.80 12.33 4.04
CA THR A 37 12.12 12.35 4.70
C THR A 37 13.19 11.61 3.91
N GLY A 38 12.80 10.76 2.96
CA GLY A 38 13.71 9.85 2.26
C GLY A 38 13.75 8.45 2.86
N ALA A 39 13.25 8.26 4.09
CA ALA A 39 13.14 6.91 4.65
C ALA A 39 11.94 6.18 4.04
N TYR A 40 12.14 4.92 3.68
CA TYR A 40 11.10 4.12 3.08
C TYR A 40 11.30 2.64 3.39
N TYR A 41 10.21 1.87 3.24
CA TYR A 41 10.22 0.42 3.28
C TYR A 41 9.61 -0.09 1.98
N GLN A 42 10.24 -1.05 1.33
CA GLN A 42 9.71 -1.68 0.13
C GLN A 42 10.11 -3.14 0.15
N GLN A 43 9.15 -4.04 -0.09
CA GLN A 43 9.41 -5.45 -0.09
C GLN A 43 8.48 -6.16 -1.07
N TYR A 44 9.05 -6.95 -1.97
CA TYR A 44 8.30 -7.94 -2.74
C TYR A 44 8.12 -9.21 -1.91
N LEU A 45 7.03 -9.90 -2.12
CA LEU A 45 6.67 -11.09 -1.33
C LEU A 45 6.27 -12.24 -2.24
N ASN A 46 6.62 -13.46 -1.80
CA ASN A 46 6.14 -14.68 -2.45
C ASN A 46 4.75 -15.01 -1.89
N PRO A 47 3.68 -14.94 -2.71
CA PRO A 47 2.33 -15.21 -2.24
C PRO A 47 1.99 -16.70 -2.22
N GLN A 48 2.89 -17.56 -2.75
CA GLN A 48 2.68 -19.00 -2.88
C GLN A 48 1.43 -19.35 -3.72
N ARG A 49 1.07 -18.47 -4.66
CA ARG A 49 -0.01 -18.65 -5.61
C ARG A 49 0.18 -17.70 -6.79
N SER A 50 -0.53 -17.97 -7.88
CA SER A 50 -0.54 -17.08 -9.03
C SER A 50 -1.45 -15.87 -8.80
N SER A 51 -1.09 -14.74 -9.41
CA SER A 51 -1.97 -13.58 -9.47
C SER A 51 -3.10 -13.82 -10.46
N ASP A 52 -4.27 -13.23 -10.18
CA ASP A 52 -5.33 -13.15 -11.17
C ASP A 52 -4.83 -12.38 -12.41
N PRO A 53 -5.28 -12.75 -13.63
CA PRO A 53 -4.83 -12.06 -14.84
C PRO A 53 -5.05 -10.55 -14.81
N GLU A 54 -6.14 -10.08 -14.22
CA GLU A 54 -6.42 -8.64 -14.10
C GLU A 54 -5.44 -7.96 -13.15
N ALA A 55 -5.11 -8.58 -12.02
CA ALA A 55 -4.12 -8.07 -11.10
C ALA A 55 -2.74 -8.00 -11.76
N LEU A 56 -2.35 -9.06 -12.47
CA LEU A 56 -1.07 -9.11 -13.17
C LEU A 56 -0.94 -8.00 -14.20
N ARG A 57 -2.00 -7.66 -14.92
CA ARG A 57 -2.00 -6.54 -15.87
C ARG A 57 -1.76 -5.20 -15.17
N ILE A 58 -2.19 -5.07 -13.92
CA ILE A 58 -2.04 -3.83 -13.15
C ILE A 58 -0.64 -3.67 -12.60
N HIS A 59 -0.10 -4.71 -11.93
CA HIS A 59 1.19 -4.59 -11.24
C HIS A 59 2.38 -5.13 -12.04
N GLY A 60 2.15 -6.04 -13.00
CA GLY A 60 3.21 -6.58 -13.85
C GLY A 60 4.21 -7.49 -13.15
N LEU A 61 3.95 -7.94 -11.92
CA LEU A 61 4.85 -8.79 -11.16
C LEU A 61 4.54 -10.26 -11.48
N THR A 62 5.49 -10.94 -12.15
CA THR A 62 5.29 -12.33 -12.60
C THR A 62 5.45 -13.31 -11.46
N ASP A 63 4.83 -14.49 -11.59
CA ASP A 63 4.99 -15.58 -10.62
C ASP A 63 6.47 -15.99 -10.52
N GLU A 64 7.19 -16.04 -11.64
CA GLU A 64 8.61 -16.38 -11.66
C GLU A 64 9.45 -15.41 -10.85
N PHE A 65 9.19 -14.11 -10.95
CA PHE A 65 9.88 -13.10 -10.17
C PHE A 65 9.58 -13.27 -8.68
N LEU A 66 8.31 -13.50 -8.33
CA LEU A 66 7.86 -13.54 -6.93
C LEU A 66 8.29 -14.83 -6.21
N GLN A 67 8.54 -15.93 -6.94
CA GLN A 67 8.91 -17.21 -6.30
C GLN A 67 10.21 -17.14 -5.52
N ASP A 68 11.11 -16.22 -5.87
CA ASP A 68 12.40 -16.04 -5.19
C ASP A 68 12.34 -15.03 -4.05
N GLN A 69 11.16 -14.48 -3.77
CA GLN A 69 10.98 -13.46 -2.73
C GLN A 69 10.63 -14.12 -1.38
N PRO A 70 10.91 -13.45 -0.26
CA PRO A 70 10.53 -13.98 1.05
C PRO A 70 9.01 -13.99 1.23
N GLY A 71 8.52 -14.85 2.11
CA GLY A 71 7.13 -14.80 2.55
C GLY A 71 6.89 -13.67 3.55
N PHE A 72 5.63 -13.28 3.73
CA PHE A 72 5.29 -12.19 4.64
C PHE A 72 5.77 -12.46 6.07
N ALA A 73 5.65 -13.69 6.56
CA ALA A 73 6.07 -14.04 7.93
C ALA A 73 7.55 -13.74 8.18
N GLU A 74 8.39 -13.84 7.16
CA GLU A 74 9.82 -13.59 7.29
C GLU A 74 10.15 -12.11 7.45
N VAL A 75 9.31 -11.22 6.93
CA VAL A 75 9.56 -9.77 6.91
C VAL A 75 8.64 -8.99 7.84
N ALA A 76 7.69 -9.66 8.48
CA ALA A 76 6.67 -9.01 9.30
C ALA A 76 7.26 -8.13 10.40
N ASP A 77 8.29 -8.61 11.11
CA ASP A 77 8.89 -7.85 12.20
C ASP A 77 9.56 -6.57 11.71
N ALA A 78 10.32 -6.65 10.59
CA ALA A 78 10.95 -5.47 10.01
C ALA A 78 9.92 -4.46 9.52
N PHE A 79 8.84 -4.94 8.91
CA PHE A 79 7.73 -4.09 8.46
C PHE A 79 7.07 -3.37 9.63
N LEU A 80 6.75 -4.11 10.70
CA LEU A 80 6.12 -3.53 11.89
C LEU A 80 7.04 -2.54 12.59
N GLU A 81 8.34 -2.83 12.63
CA GLU A 81 9.32 -1.91 13.20
C GLU A 81 9.38 -0.59 12.42
N PHE A 82 9.34 -0.66 11.09
CA PHE A 82 9.31 0.55 10.26
C PHE A 82 8.06 1.38 10.53
N LEU A 83 6.89 0.74 10.64
CA LEU A 83 5.64 1.47 10.90
C LEU A 83 5.65 2.13 12.28
N GLY A 84 6.18 1.44 13.30
CA GLY A 84 6.14 1.94 14.67
C GLY A 84 4.72 2.28 15.09
N ASP A 85 4.53 3.44 15.72
CA ASP A 85 3.24 3.97 16.12
C ASP A 85 2.78 5.17 15.27
N ALA A 86 3.37 5.33 14.08
CA ALA A 86 2.99 6.41 13.17
C ALA A 86 1.55 6.28 12.70
N GLU A 87 0.90 7.42 12.42
CA GLU A 87 -0.37 7.41 11.71
C GLU A 87 -0.15 6.91 10.29
N LEU A 88 -1.03 6.03 9.81
CA LEU A 88 -0.95 5.47 8.46
C LEU A 88 -1.83 6.26 7.50
N ILE A 89 -1.28 6.61 6.35
CA ILE A 89 -1.98 7.31 5.28
C ILE A 89 -2.16 6.32 4.14
N ILE A 90 -3.40 5.93 3.84
CA ILE A 90 -3.70 4.89 2.87
C ILE A 90 -4.84 5.34 1.97
N HIS A 91 -4.71 5.14 0.66
CA HIS A 91 -5.80 5.38 -0.28
C HIS A 91 -6.66 4.11 -0.40
N ASN A 92 -7.92 4.17 0.02
CA ASN A 92 -8.82 3.03 0.16
C ASN A 92 -8.36 2.07 1.26
N ALA A 93 -8.22 2.59 2.48
CA ALA A 93 -7.63 1.87 3.61
C ALA A 93 -8.27 0.50 3.92
N PRO A 94 -9.60 0.29 3.83
CA PRO A 94 -10.17 -1.03 4.10
C PRO A 94 -9.59 -2.14 3.23
N PHE A 95 -9.23 -1.86 1.98
CA PHE A 95 -8.61 -2.83 1.09
C PHE A 95 -7.25 -3.28 1.62
N ASP A 96 -6.33 -2.34 1.82
CA ASP A 96 -4.97 -2.67 2.26
C ASP A 96 -4.95 -3.24 3.67
N LEU A 97 -5.74 -2.67 4.57
CA LEU A 97 -5.80 -3.15 5.96
C LEU A 97 -6.36 -4.56 6.04
N GLY A 98 -7.36 -4.90 5.22
CA GLY A 98 -7.89 -6.24 5.15
C GLY A 98 -6.82 -7.26 4.77
N PHE A 99 -6.05 -6.97 3.73
CA PHE A 99 -4.97 -7.82 3.29
C PHE A 99 -3.84 -7.91 4.31
N LEU A 100 -3.38 -6.77 4.85
CA LEU A 100 -2.28 -6.74 5.80
C LEU A 100 -2.64 -7.44 7.11
N ASN A 101 -3.84 -7.20 7.63
CA ASN A 101 -4.28 -7.85 8.87
C ASN A 101 -4.44 -9.36 8.69
N HIS A 102 -4.89 -9.81 7.51
CA HIS A 102 -4.95 -11.23 7.19
C HIS A 102 -3.54 -11.85 7.15
N GLU A 103 -2.58 -11.18 6.52
CA GLU A 103 -1.19 -11.64 6.49
C GLU A 103 -0.60 -11.71 7.90
N LEU A 104 -0.87 -10.72 8.73
CA LEU A 104 -0.42 -10.71 10.13
C LEU A 104 -1.03 -11.87 10.92
N GLN A 105 -2.33 -12.16 10.71
CA GLN A 105 -2.98 -13.29 11.34
C GLN A 105 -2.32 -14.62 10.94
N LEU A 106 -2.03 -14.79 9.65
CA LEU A 106 -1.35 -16.00 9.16
C LEU A 106 0.06 -16.14 9.75
N ALA A 107 0.71 -15.03 10.04
CA ALA A 107 2.05 -15.00 10.66
C ALA A 107 2.00 -15.13 12.18
N GLY A 108 0.82 -15.26 12.79
CA GLY A 108 0.66 -15.36 14.24
C GLY A 108 0.82 -14.04 14.96
N LYS A 109 0.57 -12.91 14.29
CA LYS A 109 0.75 -11.57 14.84
C LYS A 109 -0.59 -10.85 15.02
N ALA A 110 -0.60 -9.83 15.88
CA ALA A 110 -1.77 -9.00 16.11
C ALA A 110 -2.04 -8.09 14.90
N PRO A 111 -3.30 -7.69 14.67
CA PRO A 111 -3.62 -6.73 13.60
C PRO A 111 -3.02 -5.35 13.89
N LEU A 112 -2.92 -4.53 12.83
CA LEU A 112 -2.44 -3.16 12.94
C LEU A 112 -3.38 -2.33 13.82
N ARG A 113 -2.81 -1.52 14.70
CA ARG A 113 -3.56 -0.69 15.66
C ARG A 113 -3.30 0.81 15.51
N GLN A 114 -2.45 1.20 14.56
CA GLN A 114 -2.13 2.59 14.32
C GLN A 114 -3.39 3.34 13.87
N ALA A 115 -3.45 4.65 14.14
CA ALA A 115 -4.47 5.51 13.57
C ALA A 115 -4.31 5.51 12.04
N VAL A 116 -5.42 5.56 11.32
CA VAL A 116 -5.42 5.50 9.85
C VAL A 116 -6.21 6.65 9.28
N MET A 117 -5.60 7.35 8.31
CA MET A 117 -6.25 8.34 7.47
C MET A 117 -6.50 7.73 6.09
N ASP A 118 -7.76 7.52 5.73
CA ASP A 118 -8.15 7.00 4.41
C ASP A 118 -8.34 8.16 3.45
N THR A 119 -7.38 8.34 2.54
CA THR A 119 -7.41 9.45 1.60
C THR A 119 -8.53 9.32 0.56
N LEU A 120 -9.00 8.10 0.27
CA LEU A 120 -10.17 7.93 -0.61
C LEU A 120 -11.44 8.43 0.07
N ALA A 121 -11.65 8.08 1.35
CA ALA A 121 -12.79 8.56 2.12
C ALA A 121 -12.76 10.09 2.26
N ASP A 122 -11.59 10.66 2.54
CA ASP A 122 -11.40 12.10 2.62
C ASP A 122 -11.70 12.78 1.28
N ALA A 123 -11.19 12.22 0.17
CA ALA A 123 -11.44 12.75 -1.17
C ALA A 123 -12.93 12.71 -1.53
N ARG A 124 -13.65 11.65 -1.14
CA ARG A 124 -15.09 11.54 -1.36
C ARG A 124 -15.87 12.62 -0.61
N ARG A 125 -15.41 13.01 0.57
CA ARG A 125 -16.02 14.12 1.33
C ARG A 125 -15.75 15.46 0.68
N ARG A 126 -14.55 15.68 0.13
CA ARG A 126 -14.15 16.93 -0.53
C ARG A 126 -14.71 17.07 -1.94
N HIS A 127 -14.88 15.94 -2.64
CA HIS A 127 -15.27 15.89 -4.05
C HIS A 127 -16.40 14.87 -4.26
N PRO A 128 -17.58 15.09 -3.64
CA PRO A 128 -18.67 14.11 -3.76
C PRO A 128 -19.14 13.98 -5.21
N GLY A 129 -19.45 12.75 -5.62
CA GLY A 129 -19.94 12.47 -6.97
C GLY A 129 -18.87 12.47 -8.05
N GLN A 130 -17.60 12.70 -7.72
CA GLN A 130 -16.47 12.66 -8.65
C GLN A 130 -15.65 11.38 -8.47
N LYS A 131 -14.82 11.07 -9.47
CA LYS A 131 -13.85 9.97 -9.34
C LYS A 131 -12.75 10.38 -8.39
N ASN A 132 -12.42 9.52 -7.42
CA ASN A 132 -11.42 9.78 -6.39
C ASN A 132 -10.34 8.69 -6.31
N ASP A 133 -10.14 7.89 -7.38
CA ASP A 133 -8.99 7.02 -7.51
C ASP A 133 -7.69 7.85 -7.58
N LEU A 134 -6.55 7.22 -7.38
CA LEU A 134 -5.27 7.94 -7.30
C LEU A 134 -4.98 8.73 -8.57
N ASP A 135 -5.22 8.15 -9.76
CA ASP A 135 -4.97 8.85 -11.04
C ASP A 135 -5.88 10.09 -11.18
N SER A 136 -7.15 9.99 -10.76
CA SER A 136 -8.06 11.14 -10.80
C SER A 136 -7.61 12.24 -9.86
N LEU A 137 -7.11 11.91 -8.67
CA LEU A 137 -6.57 12.89 -7.73
C LEU A 137 -5.29 13.53 -8.27
N CYS A 138 -4.42 12.78 -8.95
CA CYS A 138 -3.24 13.33 -9.60
C CYS A 138 -3.63 14.40 -10.61
N ARG A 139 -4.65 14.16 -11.44
CA ARG A 139 -5.15 15.16 -12.40
C ARG A 139 -5.72 16.39 -11.69
N ARG A 140 -6.49 16.18 -10.63
CA ARG A 140 -7.18 17.26 -9.90
C ARG A 140 -6.20 18.16 -9.17
N TYR A 141 -5.14 17.61 -8.61
CA TYR A 141 -4.12 18.36 -7.85
C TYR A 141 -2.86 18.64 -8.64
N SER A 142 -2.86 18.36 -9.95
CA SER A 142 -1.72 18.59 -10.84
C SER A 142 -0.45 17.85 -10.40
N VAL A 143 -0.58 16.64 -9.88
CA VAL A 143 0.54 15.79 -9.49
C VAL A 143 0.95 14.93 -10.69
N GLU A 144 2.27 14.85 -10.91
CA GLU A 144 2.84 14.07 -12.01
C GLU A 144 2.65 12.57 -11.77
N ASN A 145 2.03 11.86 -12.74
CA ASN A 145 1.82 10.41 -12.66
C ASN A 145 2.10 9.67 -13.98
N ARG A 146 2.82 10.31 -14.92
CA ARG A 146 3.03 9.73 -16.27
C ARG A 146 3.86 8.44 -16.24
N HIS A 147 4.57 8.17 -15.16
CA HIS A 147 5.35 6.94 -15.00
C HIS A 147 4.54 5.78 -14.40
N ARG A 148 3.25 5.98 -14.15
CA ARG A 148 2.37 4.98 -13.54
C ARG A 148 1.68 4.12 -14.60
N GLU A 149 2.47 3.53 -15.52
CA GLU A 149 1.94 2.56 -16.50
C GLU A 149 1.54 1.27 -15.80
N LEU A 150 2.36 0.80 -14.86
CA LEU A 150 2.07 -0.32 -13.98
C LEU A 150 1.94 0.21 -12.55
N HIS A 151 1.01 -0.37 -11.79
CA HIS A 151 0.85 -0.03 -10.38
C HIS A 151 1.91 -0.76 -9.56
N GLY A 152 2.74 0.00 -8.85
CA GLY A 152 3.72 -0.52 -7.91
C GLY A 152 3.51 0.12 -6.55
N ALA A 153 3.60 -0.66 -5.47
CA ALA A 153 3.28 -0.16 -4.13
C ALA A 153 4.16 1.03 -3.74
N LEU A 154 5.47 0.94 -3.96
CA LEU A 154 6.37 2.05 -3.62
C LEU A 154 6.12 3.28 -4.50
N LEU A 155 5.92 3.09 -5.81
CA LEU A 155 5.60 4.18 -6.71
C LEU A 155 4.30 4.87 -6.30
N ASP A 156 3.27 4.08 -6.00
CA ASP A 156 1.96 4.61 -5.61
C ASP A 156 2.04 5.36 -4.27
N THR A 157 2.85 4.90 -3.31
CA THR A 157 3.04 5.64 -2.05
C THR A 157 3.72 6.98 -2.27
N ARG A 158 4.69 7.06 -3.17
CA ARG A 158 5.34 8.33 -3.50
C ARG A 158 4.38 9.30 -4.18
N ILE A 159 3.54 8.80 -5.11
CA ILE A 159 2.51 9.62 -5.75
C ILE A 159 1.48 10.08 -4.71
N LEU A 160 1.02 9.19 -3.86
CA LEU A 160 0.04 9.52 -2.80
C LEU A 160 0.61 10.54 -1.82
N ALA A 161 1.90 10.46 -1.47
CA ALA A 161 2.54 11.43 -0.60
C ALA A 161 2.48 12.84 -1.19
N GLU A 162 2.62 12.98 -2.52
CA GLU A 162 2.49 14.27 -3.19
C GLU A 162 1.04 14.75 -3.26
N VAL A 163 0.08 13.82 -3.46
CA VAL A 163 -1.36 14.14 -3.44
C VAL A 163 -1.82 14.57 -2.06
N TYR A 164 -1.31 13.91 -1.04
CA TYR A 164 -1.68 14.20 0.36
C TYR A 164 -1.08 15.54 0.81
#